data_50501848807516235cd5b075e4518d50
#
_entry.id   50501848807516235cd5b075e4518d50
#
_cell.length_a   1.000
_cell.length_b   1.000
_cell.length_c   1.000
_cell.angle_alpha   90.00
_cell.angle_beta   90.00
_cell.angle_gamma   90.00
#
_symmetry.space_group_name_H-M   'P 1'
#
loop_
_entity.id
_entity.type
_entity.pdbx_description
1 polymer ?
#
loop_
_entity_poly.entity_id
_entity_poly.type
_entity_poly.pdbx_seq_one_letter_code
_entity_poly.pdbx_strand_id
1 'polypeptide(L)'
;MREEIGSFHKFCGALNGRVISEFNYRYSGENNAQVFVGVKVISDDDRERLIAYLTGLDYRVKDLTESEMAKSHVRYMVGGKAPSLTEEQIFRVQFPEKPGALYAFLTHLGGRFNITMFHYRNHGSAFGKVLVGFQCSDSDCNLIKKILDELNYPCQVETHSEAYKFFL
;
A
#
# COMPACT_ATOMS: atom_id res chain seq x y z
N MET A 1 4.05 -10.71 3.39
CA MET A 1 4.82 -10.21 2.20
C MET A 1 6.26 -10.00 2.63
N ARG A 2 7.25 -10.34 1.80
CA ARG A 2 8.66 -10.04 2.12
C ARG A 2 8.90 -8.53 2.14
N GLU A 3 9.75 -8.05 3.04
CA GLU A 3 10.14 -6.64 3.12
C GLU A 3 11.38 -6.36 2.27
N GLU A 4 11.22 -6.42 0.96
CA GLU A 4 12.27 -6.13 -0.02
C GLU A 4 11.75 -5.23 -1.15
N ILE A 5 12.64 -4.49 -1.79
CA ILE A 5 12.29 -3.62 -2.92
C ILE A 5 11.58 -4.43 -3.99
N GLY A 6 10.44 -3.93 -4.48
CA GLY A 6 9.61 -4.57 -5.50
C GLY A 6 8.59 -5.57 -4.99
N SER A 7 8.63 -6.01 -3.72
CA SER A 7 7.64 -6.96 -3.18
C SER A 7 6.22 -6.41 -3.22
N PHE A 8 6.05 -5.13 -2.92
CA PHE A 8 4.76 -4.46 -2.98
C PHE A 8 4.19 -4.48 -4.41
N HIS A 9 5.03 -4.19 -5.42
CA HIS A 9 4.65 -4.25 -6.83
C HIS A 9 4.27 -5.68 -7.24
N LYS A 10 5.06 -6.70 -6.87
CA LYS A 10 4.76 -8.11 -7.13
C LYS A 10 3.42 -8.52 -6.52
N PHE A 11 3.16 -8.12 -5.27
CA PHE A 11 1.90 -8.42 -4.61
C PHE A 11 0.70 -7.78 -5.31
N CYS A 12 0.79 -6.50 -5.67
CA CYS A 12 -0.27 -5.82 -6.41
C CYS A 12 -0.49 -6.43 -7.81
N GLY A 13 0.57 -6.87 -8.47
CA GLY A 13 0.48 -7.63 -9.72
C GLY A 13 -0.25 -8.96 -9.57
N ALA A 14 0.00 -9.67 -8.48
CA ALA A 14 -0.69 -10.93 -8.16
C ALA A 14 -2.20 -10.76 -7.94
N LEU A 15 -2.67 -9.56 -7.55
CA LEU A 15 -4.11 -9.27 -7.47
C LEU A 15 -4.79 -9.13 -8.83
N ASN A 16 -4.03 -9.17 -9.93
CA ASN A 16 -4.51 -9.28 -11.30
C ASN A 16 -5.58 -8.25 -11.67
N GLY A 17 -5.35 -6.98 -11.35
CA GLY A 17 -6.26 -5.88 -11.67
C GLY A 17 -7.57 -5.84 -10.88
N ARG A 18 -7.73 -6.68 -9.85
CA ARG A 18 -8.90 -6.64 -8.96
C ARG A 18 -9.02 -5.28 -8.28
N VAL A 19 -10.25 -4.88 -8.00
CA VAL A 19 -10.51 -3.65 -7.24
C VAL A 19 -10.06 -3.85 -5.79
N ILE A 20 -9.17 -2.99 -5.34
CA ILE A 20 -8.74 -2.93 -3.95
C ILE A 20 -9.58 -1.87 -3.25
N SER A 21 -10.29 -2.25 -2.19
CA SER A 21 -11.11 -1.34 -1.40
C SER A 21 -10.34 -0.65 -0.28
N GLU A 22 -9.32 -1.32 0.22
CA GLU A 22 -8.40 -0.79 1.23
C GLU A 22 -7.07 -1.52 1.18
N PHE A 23 -6.02 -0.83 1.61
CA PHE A 23 -4.68 -1.40 1.69
C PHE A 23 -3.92 -0.71 2.83
N ASN A 24 -3.54 -1.48 3.85
CA ASN A 24 -2.78 -0.97 4.98
C ASN A 24 -1.50 -1.79 5.14
N TYR A 25 -0.39 -1.12 5.07
CA TYR A 25 0.95 -1.66 5.21
C TYR A 25 1.85 -0.69 5.95
N ARG A 26 2.67 -1.23 6.83
CA ARG A 26 3.77 -0.51 7.48
C ARG A 26 5.00 -1.42 7.54
N TYR A 27 6.15 -0.86 7.21
CA TYR A 27 7.44 -1.52 7.38
C TYR A 27 7.68 -1.85 8.84
N SER A 28 8.01 -3.11 9.15
CA SER A 28 8.22 -3.57 10.52
C SER A 28 9.71 -3.68 10.89
N GLY A 29 10.60 -3.74 9.90
CA GLY A 29 12.02 -4.04 10.11
C GLY A 29 12.30 -5.54 10.25
N GLU A 30 11.30 -6.37 10.02
CA GLU A 30 11.41 -7.83 9.98
C GLU A 30 11.49 -8.30 8.52
N ASN A 31 11.81 -9.58 8.31
CA ASN A 31 11.90 -10.14 6.95
C ASN A 31 10.53 -10.23 6.25
N ASN A 32 9.45 -10.18 6.99
CA ASN A 32 8.09 -10.34 6.48
C ASN A 32 7.13 -9.31 7.07
N ALA A 33 6.48 -8.55 6.22
CA ALA A 33 5.45 -7.60 6.60
C ALA A 33 4.05 -8.24 6.65
N GLN A 34 3.25 -7.77 7.61
CA GLN A 34 1.81 -7.97 7.62
C GLN A 34 1.15 -6.94 6.72
N VAL A 35 0.26 -7.38 5.83
CA VAL A 35 -0.52 -6.51 4.95
C VAL A 35 -1.99 -6.77 5.20
N PHE A 36 -2.73 -5.73 5.50
CA PHE A 36 -4.19 -5.79 5.56
C PHE A 36 -4.76 -5.24 4.25
N VAL A 37 -5.44 -6.08 3.48
CA VAL A 37 -5.96 -5.70 2.16
C VAL A 37 -7.42 -6.13 2.00
N GLY A 38 -8.27 -5.21 1.54
CA GLY A 38 -9.62 -5.49 1.08
C GLY A 38 -9.64 -5.63 -0.44
N VAL A 39 -10.08 -6.77 -0.93
CA VAL A 39 -10.16 -7.07 -2.38
C VAL A 39 -11.59 -7.40 -2.74
N LYS A 40 -12.11 -6.77 -3.78
CA LYS A 40 -13.45 -7.09 -4.29
C LYS A 40 -13.44 -8.44 -5.00
N VAL A 41 -14.31 -9.34 -4.57
CA VAL A 41 -14.58 -10.64 -5.18
C VAL A 41 -16.03 -10.69 -5.67
N ILE A 42 -16.32 -11.57 -6.62
CA ILE A 42 -17.65 -11.71 -7.23
C ILE A 42 -18.49 -12.84 -6.62
N SER A 43 -17.85 -13.77 -5.91
CA SER A 43 -18.48 -14.91 -5.23
C SER A 43 -17.53 -15.49 -4.18
N ASP A 44 -18.03 -16.41 -3.35
CA ASP A 44 -17.24 -17.19 -2.41
C ASP A 44 -16.20 -18.08 -3.14
N ASP A 45 -16.59 -18.74 -4.22
CA ASP A 45 -15.67 -19.52 -5.05
C ASP A 45 -14.54 -18.68 -5.63
N ASP A 46 -14.81 -17.43 -6.01
CA ASP A 46 -13.79 -16.50 -6.49
C ASP A 46 -12.85 -16.09 -5.36
N ARG A 47 -13.35 -15.92 -4.14
CA ARG A 47 -12.55 -15.68 -2.94
C ARG A 47 -11.59 -16.85 -2.67
N GLU A 48 -12.12 -18.09 -2.68
CA GLU A 48 -11.33 -19.29 -2.45
C GLU A 48 -10.24 -19.47 -3.51
N ARG A 49 -10.56 -19.25 -4.78
CA ARG A 49 -9.58 -19.28 -5.88
C ARG A 49 -8.48 -18.22 -5.70
N LEU A 50 -8.83 -17.01 -5.28
CA LEU A 50 -7.85 -15.95 -5.00
C LEU A 50 -6.91 -16.36 -3.86
N ILE A 51 -7.45 -16.90 -2.76
CA ILE A 51 -6.67 -17.38 -1.61
C ILE A 51 -5.72 -18.50 -2.04
N ALA A 52 -6.23 -19.50 -2.77
CA ALA A 52 -5.43 -20.61 -3.28
C ALA A 52 -4.31 -20.13 -4.22
N TYR A 53 -4.62 -19.20 -5.11
CA TYR A 53 -3.65 -18.62 -6.04
C TYR A 53 -2.53 -17.86 -5.29
N LEU A 54 -2.88 -16.99 -4.36
CA LEU A 54 -1.88 -16.24 -3.57
C LEU A 54 -1.03 -17.18 -2.70
N THR A 55 -1.64 -18.22 -2.14
CA THR A 55 -0.92 -19.25 -1.38
C THR A 55 0.06 -20.00 -2.26
N GLY A 56 -0.32 -20.32 -3.51
CA GLY A 56 0.56 -20.92 -4.50
C GLY A 56 1.76 -20.04 -4.91
N LEU A 57 1.65 -18.73 -4.70
CA LEU A 57 2.74 -17.75 -4.87
C LEU A 57 3.56 -17.51 -3.59
N ASP A 58 3.45 -18.40 -2.60
CA ASP A 58 4.16 -18.36 -1.31
C ASP A 58 3.75 -17.17 -0.40
N TYR A 59 2.54 -16.61 -0.59
CA TYR A 59 1.97 -15.70 0.38
C TYR A 59 1.24 -16.47 1.49
N ARG A 60 1.52 -16.11 2.75
CA ARG A 60 0.74 -16.62 3.89
C ARG A 60 -0.55 -15.81 3.99
N VAL A 61 -1.64 -16.38 3.51
CA VAL A 61 -2.95 -15.71 3.47
C VAL A 61 -3.80 -16.15 4.65
N LYS A 62 -4.44 -15.17 5.29
CA LYS A 62 -5.51 -15.38 6.28
C LYS A 62 -6.76 -14.65 5.83
N ASP A 63 -7.81 -15.40 5.54
CA ASP A 63 -9.12 -14.80 5.27
C ASP A 63 -9.72 -14.23 6.56
N LEU A 64 -10.07 -12.95 6.53
CA LEU A 64 -10.66 -12.19 7.63
C LEU A 64 -12.05 -11.64 7.28
N THR A 65 -12.64 -12.12 6.19
CA THR A 65 -13.95 -11.63 5.68
C THR A 65 -15.05 -11.70 6.73
N GLU A 66 -15.05 -12.74 7.56
CA GLU A 66 -16.05 -12.93 8.62
C GLU A 66 -15.60 -12.41 10.00
N SER A 67 -14.41 -11.80 10.09
CA SER A 67 -13.90 -11.29 11.37
C SER A 67 -14.39 -9.87 11.63
N GLU A 68 -15.36 -9.71 12.53
CA GLU A 68 -15.81 -8.40 12.99
C GLU A 68 -14.69 -7.60 13.68
N MET A 69 -13.84 -8.28 14.46
CA MET A 69 -12.68 -7.65 15.09
C MET A 69 -11.75 -7.04 14.03
N ALA A 70 -11.48 -7.76 12.94
CA ALA A 70 -10.61 -7.26 11.87
C ALA A 70 -11.26 -6.07 11.16
N LYS A 71 -12.53 -6.16 10.81
CA LYS A 71 -13.27 -5.09 10.11
C LYS A 71 -13.47 -3.83 10.97
N SER A 72 -13.68 -3.97 12.26
CA SER A 72 -14.03 -2.85 13.14
C SER A 72 -12.81 -2.23 13.84
N HIS A 73 -11.72 -2.98 14.03
CA HIS A 73 -10.58 -2.55 14.84
C HIS A 73 -9.23 -2.74 14.15
N VAL A 74 -8.85 -3.96 13.77
CA VAL A 74 -7.48 -4.26 13.28
C VAL A 74 -7.08 -3.41 12.08
N ARG A 75 -8.02 -3.14 11.17
CA ARG A 75 -7.80 -2.29 9.99
C ARG A 75 -7.26 -0.88 10.32
N TYR A 76 -7.59 -0.35 11.49
CA TYR A 76 -7.15 0.98 11.94
C TYR A 76 -5.86 0.94 12.74
N MET A 77 -5.36 -0.23 13.06
CA MET A 77 -4.18 -0.44 13.91
C MET A 77 -2.91 -0.77 13.10
N VAL A 78 -3.04 -0.98 11.80
CA VAL A 78 -1.89 -1.19 10.92
C VAL A 78 -1.25 0.17 10.66
N GLY A 79 -0.07 0.38 11.22
CA GLY A 79 0.64 1.65 11.14
C GLY A 79 1.67 1.77 12.27
N GLY A 80 1.93 3.00 12.70
CA GLY A 80 2.84 3.31 13.78
C GLY A 80 4.26 3.61 13.32
N LYS A 81 5.17 3.80 14.28
CA LYS A 81 6.56 4.16 14.01
C LYS A 81 7.36 2.97 13.52
N ALA A 82 8.32 3.23 12.62
CA ALA A 82 9.30 2.25 12.16
C ALA A 82 10.73 2.72 12.59
N PRO A 83 11.14 2.44 13.83
CA PRO A 83 12.38 3.01 14.40
C PRO A 83 13.66 2.61 13.65
N SER A 84 13.62 1.50 12.90
CA SER A 84 14.75 1.01 12.11
C SER A 84 14.91 1.72 10.76
N LEU A 85 13.94 2.56 10.36
CA LEU A 85 14.01 3.29 9.10
C LEU A 85 14.78 4.60 9.28
N THR A 86 15.67 4.84 8.35
CA THR A 86 16.34 6.13 8.13
C THR A 86 15.88 6.69 6.80
N GLU A 87 15.88 8.02 6.66
CA GLU A 87 15.56 8.72 5.40
C GLU A 87 14.16 8.36 4.84
N GLU A 88 13.15 8.30 5.71
CA GLU A 88 11.78 8.09 5.27
C GLU A 88 11.13 9.39 4.80
N GLN A 89 10.54 9.36 3.61
CA GLN A 89 9.79 10.47 3.02
C GLN A 89 8.32 10.08 2.84
N ILE A 90 7.43 10.92 3.33
CA ILE A 90 5.99 10.67 3.35
C ILE A 90 5.28 11.57 2.35
N PHE A 91 4.44 10.97 1.53
CA PHE A 91 3.62 11.67 0.54
C PHE A 91 2.14 11.37 0.76
N ARG A 92 1.33 12.40 0.72
CA ARG A 92 -0.12 12.30 0.55
C ARG A 92 -0.43 12.47 -0.92
N VAL A 93 -1.06 11.48 -1.54
CA VAL A 93 -1.29 11.40 -2.99
C VAL A 93 -2.78 11.20 -3.25
N GLN A 94 -3.29 11.81 -4.31
CA GLN A 94 -4.64 11.55 -4.82
C GLN A 94 -4.57 10.57 -5.99
N PHE A 95 -5.18 9.41 -5.82
CA PHE A 95 -5.27 8.38 -6.85
C PHE A 95 -6.64 8.36 -7.51
N PRO A 96 -6.73 8.12 -8.83
CA PRO A 96 -8.01 7.83 -9.45
C PRO A 96 -8.57 6.49 -8.94
N GLU A 97 -9.85 6.48 -8.57
CA GLU A 97 -10.57 5.28 -8.10
C GLU A 97 -10.96 4.37 -9.27
N LYS A 98 -9.96 3.79 -9.92
CA LYS A 98 -10.15 2.85 -11.05
C LYS A 98 -9.29 1.59 -10.86
N PRO A 99 -9.76 0.43 -11.37
CA PRO A 99 -8.97 -0.80 -11.36
C PRO A 99 -7.58 -0.57 -11.98
N GLY A 100 -6.55 -1.13 -11.35
CA GLY A 100 -5.18 -1.07 -11.83
C GLY A 100 -4.42 0.24 -11.58
N ALA A 101 -5.05 1.30 -11.03
CA ALA A 101 -4.37 2.58 -10.80
C ALA A 101 -3.16 2.43 -9.86
N LEU A 102 -3.29 1.66 -8.79
CA LEU A 102 -2.20 1.37 -7.89
C LEU A 102 -1.07 0.60 -8.60
N TYR A 103 -1.41 -0.42 -9.38
CA TYR A 103 -0.42 -1.19 -10.13
C TYR A 103 0.32 -0.33 -11.15
N ALA A 104 -0.40 0.55 -11.88
CA ALA A 104 0.20 1.49 -12.82
C ALA A 104 1.19 2.44 -12.13
N PHE A 105 0.83 3.00 -10.98
CA PHE A 105 1.72 3.83 -10.17
C PHE A 105 2.99 3.08 -9.77
N LEU A 106 2.86 1.87 -9.23
CA LEU A 106 4.01 1.04 -8.82
C LEU A 106 4.91 0.66 -10.01
N THR A 107 4.32 0.44 -11.17
CA THR A 107 5.06 0.19 -12.43
C THR A 107 5.90 1.40 -12.83
N HIS A 108 5.36 2.62 -12.72
CA HIS A 108 6.09 3.85 -13.04
C HIS A 108 7.22 4.14 -12.04
N LEU A 109 7.04 3.76 -10.77
CA LEU A 109 8.13 3.80 -9.79
C LEU A 109 9.28 2.85 -10.14
N GLY A 110 9.01 1.80 -10.91
CA GLY A 110 10.02 0.89 -11.46
C GLY A 110 10.78 0.09 -10.41
N GLY A 111 10.22 -0.10 -9.20
CA GLY A 111 10.89 -0.82 -8.13
C GLY A 111 12.15 -0.15 -7.59
N ARG A 112 12.32 1.16 -7.79
CA ARG A 112 13.52 1.91 -7.38
C ARG A 112 13.56 2.23 -5.89
N PHE A 113 12.38 2.34 -5.26
CA PHE A 113 12.25 2.79 -3.88
C PHE A 113 11.63 1.69 -3.02
N ASN A 114 12.14 1.57 -1.80
CA ASN A 114 11.49 0.76 -0.79
C ASN A 114 10.25 1.50 -0.28
N ILE A 115 9.07 0.90 -0.43
CA ILE A 115 7.83 1.43 0.13
C ILE A 115 7.78 1.00 1.59
N THR A 116 7.71 1.95 2.49
CA THR A 116 7.77 1.75 3.95
C THR A 116 6.41 1.84 4.61
N MET A 117 5.50 2.54 3.98
CA MET A 117 4.13 2.69 4.42
C MET A 117 3.20 2.82 3.22
N PHE A 118 2.02 2.23 3.32
CA PHE A 118 0.96 2.44 2.35
C PHE A 118 -0.38 2.36 3.05
N HIS A 119 -1.11 3.46 3.07
CA HIS A 119 -2.45 3.53 3.61
C HIS A 119 -3.39 4.07 2.54
N TYR A 120 -4.31 3.22 2.11
CA TYR A 120 -5.33 3.52 1.10
C TYR A 120 -6.68 3.00 1.53
N ARG A 121 -7.70 3.78 1.31
CA ARG A 121 -9.09 3.37 1.47
C ARG A 121 -9.96 4.02 0.40
N ASN A 122 -10.75 3.18 -0.28
CA ASN A 122 -11.77 3.63 -1.21
C ASN A 122 -12.98 4.16 -0.43
N HIS A 123 -13.34 5.41 -0.65
CA HIS A 123 -14.49 6.07 -0.04
C HIS A 123 -15.65 6.27 -1.02
N GLY A 124 -15.59 5.66 -2.22
CA GLY A 124 -16.62 5.78 -3.24
C GLY A 124 -16.61 7.11 -3.99
N SER A 125 -15.53 7.90 -3.86
CA SER A 125 -15.33 9.13 -4.64
C SER A 125 -14.54 8.85 -5.93
N ALA A 126 -14.46 9.81 -6.85
CA ALA A 126 -13.69 9.66 -8.07
C ALA A 126 -12.16 9.55 -7.82
N PHE A 127 -11.70 10.00 -6.65
CA PHE A 127 -10.29 9.98 -6.24
C PHE A 127 -10.16 9.47 -4.81
N GLY A 128 -9.27 8.50 -4.62
CA GLY A 128 -8.85 8.02 -3.31
C GLY A 128 -7.69 8.84 -2.76
N LYS A 129 -7.65 8.98 -1.43
CA LYS A 129 -6.52 9.59 -0.72
C LYS A 129 -5.61 8.48 -0.23
N VAL A 130 -4.33 8.58 -0.60
CA VAL A 130 -3.30 7.61 -0.22
C VAL A 130 -2.23 8.32 0.61
N LEU A 131 -1.81 7.70 1.68
CA LEU A 131 -0.59 8.07 2.37
C LEU A 131 0.46 7.00 2.07
N VAL A 132 1.57 7.40 1.47
CA VAL A 132 2.65 6.49 1.09
C VAL A 132 3.99 6.97 1.62
N GLY A 133 4.75 6.06 2.21
CA GLY A 133 6.12 6.29 2.67
C GLY A 133 7.13 5.59 1.78
N PHE A 134 8.24 6.26 1.54
CA PHE A 134 9.38 5.73 0.80
C PHE A 134 10.65 5.89 1.63
N GLN A 135 11.48 4.86 1.63
CA GLN A 135 12.87 5.00 2.08
C GLN A 135 13.68 5.56 0.92
N CYS A 136 14.01 6.84 1.01
CA CYS A 136 14.72 7.56 -0.04
C CYS A 136 15.31 8.87 0.49
N SER A 137 16.37 9.34 -0.17
CA SER A 137 17.00 10.61 0.14
C SER A 137 16.14 11.82 -0.26
N ASP A 138 16.47 13.00 0.23
CA ASP A 138 15.82 14.25 -0.18
C ASP A 138 15.96 14.52 -1.69
N SER A 139 17.05 14.10 -2.32
CA SER A 139 17.24 14.23 -3.78
C SER A 139 16.25 13.35 -4.56
N ASP A 140 15.89 12.18 -4.04
CA ASP A 140 14.94 11.26 -4.66
C ASP A 140 13.50 11.75 -4.57
N CYS A 141 13.20 12.61 -3.59
CA CYS A 141 11.87 13.25 -3.48
C CYS A 141 11.46 13.98 -4.76
N ASN A 142 12.39 14.65 -5.43
CA ASN A 142 12.10 15.37 -6.67
C ASN A 142 11.79 14.41 -7.81
N LEU A 143 12.45 13.25 -7.86
CA LEU A 143 12.15 12.21 -8.84
C LEU A 143 10.76 11.60 -8.59
N ILE A 144 10.42 11.32 -7.33
CA ILE A 144 9.08 10.79 -6.97
C ILE A 144 8.00 11.80 -7.36
N LYS A 145 8.18 13.09 -7.05
CA LYS A 145 7.24 14.15 -7.46
C LYS A 145 7.06 14.19 -8.97
N LYS A 146 8.17 14.15 -9.72
CA LYS A 146 8.11 14.13 -11.18
C LYS A 146 7.31 12.95 -11.72
N ILE A 147 7.50 11.75 -11.18
CA ILE A 147 6.74 10.56 -11.56
C ILE A 147 5.24 10.74 -11.26
N LEU A 148 4.91 11.30 -10.09
CA LEU A 148 3.52 11.57 -9.72
C LEU A 148 2.87 12.63 -10.63
N ASP A 149 3.61 13.66 -11.01
CA ASP A 149 3.16 14.70 -11.93
C ASP A 149 2.94 14.14 -13.35
N GLU A 150 3.83 13.28 -13.84
CA GLU A 150 3.67 12.59 -15.14
C GLU A 150 2.42 11.72 -15.19
N LEU A 151 2.03 11.14 -14.04
CA LEU A 151 0.79 10.37 -13.90
C LEU A 151 -0.47 11.25 -13.68
N ASN A 152 -0.31 12.57 -13.51
CA ASN A 152 -1.35 13.48 -13.06
C ASN A 152 -1.94 13.06 -11.69
N TYR A 153 -1.09 12.66 -10.74
CA TYR A 153 -1.46 12.32 -9.37
C TYR A 153 -1.04 13.45 -8.42
N PRO A 154 -1.95 14.37 -8.06
CA PRO A 154 -1.63 15.46 -7.14
C PRO A 154 -1.04 14.91 -5.84
N CYS A 155 0.09 15.47 -5.41
CA CYS A 155 0.76 15.02 -4.20
C CYS A 155 1.21 16.18 -3.29
N GLN A 156 1.36 15.87 -2.01
CA GLN A 156 1.91 16.76 -1.00
C GLN A 156 2.88 15.99 -0.12
N VAL A 157 4.04 16.57 0.19
CA VAL A 157 5.00 16.01 1.14
C VAL A 157 4.49 16.25 2.56
N GLU A 158 4.44 15.20 3.35
CA GLU A 158 3.94 15.20 4.73
C GLU A 158 5.02 14.82 5.76
N THR A 159 6.25 14.58 5.35
CA THR A 159 7.38 14.18 6.21
C THR A 159 7.59 15.12 7.41
N HIS A 160 7.27 16.39 7.24
CA HIS A 160 7.46 17.38 8.30
C HIS A 160 6.18 17.70 9.08
N SER A 161 5.05 17.03 8.76
CA SER A 161 3.79 17.25 9.48
C SER A 161 3.91 16.77 10.93
N GLU A 162 3.25 17.48 11.85
CA GLU A 162 3.23 17.07 13.25
C GLU A 162 2.54 15.72 13.45
N ALA A 163 1.48 15.45 12.68
CA ALA A 163 0.79 14.17 12.74
C ALA A 163 1.72 12.99 12.43
N TYR A 164 2.58 13.12 11.40
CA TYR A 164 3.58 12.11 11.10
C TYR A 164 4.58 11.95 12.25
N LYS A 165 5.14 13.03 12.76
CA LYS A 165 6.14 13.00 13.83
C LYS A 165 5.63 12.35 15.13
N PHE A 166 4.34 12.53 15.44
CA PHE A 166 3.76 11.99 16.66
C PHE A 166 3.28 10.55 16.55
N PHE A 167 2.70 10.16 15.41
CA PHE A 167 1.94 8.93 15.30
C PHE A 167 2.52 7.90 14.34
N LEU A 168 3.36 8.32 13.43
CA LEU A 168 3.95 7.48 12.39
C LEU A 168 5.47 7.59 12.39
#